data_dbfba72d0e0cda210af8f7b3234d9633
#
_entry.id   dbfba72d0e0cda210af8f7b3234d9633
#
_cell.length_a   1.000
_cell.length_b   1.000
_cell.length_c   1.000
_cell.angle_alpha   90.00
_cell.angle_beta   90.00
_cell.angle_gamma   90.00
#
_symmetry.space_group_name_H-M   'P 1'
#
loop_
_entity.id
_entity.type
_entity.pdbx_description
1 polymer ?
#
loop_
_entity_poly.entity_id
_entity_poly.type
_entity_poly.pdbx_seq_one_letter_code
_entity_poly.pdbx_strand_id
1 'polypeptide(L)'
;MSAGGWKETPPPSGLVPQQIIEETEEDLDLLIHTLDRFAVSVYRPNTLNFNEIVSTNDWKTDGQYAYCPRDTHLVIGDMVIEAPMTTRARQHEAVLLDTIRRQAIRDGARWVSAPRPRLLDSENLVEGE
;
A
#
# COMPACT_ATOMS: atom_id res chain seq x y z
N MET A 1 17.60 22.17 -29.09
CA MET A 1 16.70 21.03 -28.82
C MET A 1 16.26 21.18 -27.37
N SER A 2 15.07 21.73 -27.14
CA SER A 2 14.52 21.93 -25.79
C SER A 2 13.98 20.60 -25.28
N ALA A 3 14.55 20.11 -24.20
CA ALA A 3 14.01 18.99 -23.46
C ALA A 3 12.59 19.36 -23.00
N GLY A 4 11.59 18.66 -23.53
CA GLY A 4 10.21 18.78 -23.07
C GLY A 4 10.13 18.28 -21.63
N GLY A 5 10.16 19.21 -20.68
CA GLY A 5 9.89 18.90 -19.28
C GLY A 5 8.49 18.30 -19.17
N TRP A 6 8.36 17.17 -18.54
CA TRP A 6 7.09 16.63 -18.12
C TRP A 6 6.44 17.68 -17.21
N LYS A 7 5.31 18.22 -17.62
CA LYS A 7 4.50 19.03 -16.73
C LYS A 7 3.94 18.09 -15.69
N GLU A 8 4.48 18.16 -14.47
CA GLU A 8 3.91 17.49 -13.34
C GLU A 8 2.48 18.04 -13.14
N THR A 9 1.51 17.24 -13.49
CA THR A 9 0.14 17.45 -13.04
C THR A 9 0.11 17.09 -11.57
N PRO A 10 -0.36 17.99 -10.69
CA PRO A 10 -0.50 17.63 -9.28
C PRO A 10 -1.35 16.36 -9.18
N PRO A 11 -1.04 15.47 -8.24
CA PRO A 11 -1.82 14.24 -8.06
C PRO A 11 -3.30 14.60 -7.88
N PRO A 12 -4.22 13.81 -8.44
CA PRO A 12 -5.64 14.08 -8.29
C PRO A 12 -5.97 14.09 -6.80
N SER A 13 -6.58 15.19 -6.35
CA SER A 13 -7.03 15.34 -4.95
C SER A 13 -8.51 14.99 -4.87
N GLY A 14 -8.92 14.37 -3.78
CA GLY A 14 -10.30 14.02 -3.51
C GLY A 14 -10.61 12.52 -3.66
N LEU A 15 -11.89 12.20 -3.56
CA LEU A 15 -12.36 10.83 -3.66
C LEU A 15 -12.29 10.34 -5.11
N VAL A 16 -11.93 9.06 -5.27
CA VAL A 16 -11.98 8.38 -6.58
C VAL A 16 -13.44 8.35 -7.05
N PRO A 17 -13.73 8.67 -8.32
CA PRO A 17 -15.08 8.57 -8.86
C PRO A 17 -15.68 7.17 -8.67
N GLN A 18 -16.95 7.13 -8.28
CA GLN A 18 -17.65 5.88 -7.98
C GLN A 18 -17.59 4.87 -9.14
N GLN A 19 -17.74 5.34 -10.37
CA GLN A 19 -17.65 4.48 -11.56
C GLN A 19 -16.30 3.76 -11.65
N ILE A 20 -15.19 4.44 -11.33
CA ILE A 20 -13.85 3.83 -11.38
C ILE A 20 -13.72 2.77 -10.28
N ILE A 21 -14.34 3.00 -9.12
CA ILE A 21 -14.36 2.01 -8.04
C ILE A 21 -15.10 0.75 -8.50
N GLU A 22 -16.28 0.91 -9.08
CA GLU A 22 -17.11 -0.19 -9.57
C GLU A 22 -16.41 -0.99 -10.67
N GLU A 23 -15.84 -0.32 -11.67
CA GLU A 23 -15.05 -0.98 -12.74
C GLU A 23 -13.84 -1.74 -12.16
N THR A 24 -13.16 -1.15 -11.18
CA THR A 24 -12.02 -1.80 -10.51
C THR A 24 -12.45 -3.03 -9.70
N GLU A 25 -13.61 -2.96 -9.03
CA GLU A 25 -14.16 -4.10 -8.28
C GLU A 25 -14.53 -5.24 -9.23
N GLU A 26 -15.14 -4.95 -10.37
CA GLU A 26 -15.47 -5.95 -11.40
C GLU A 26 -14.21 -6.66 -11.92
N ASP A 27 -13.16 -5.90 -12.24
CA ASP A 27 -11.87 -6.44 -12.71
C ASP A 27 -11.19 -7.32 -11.63
N LEU A 28 -11.22 -6.87 -10.37
CA LEU A 28 -10.66 -7.63 -9.26
C LEU A 28 -11.46 -8.91 -9.00
N ASP A 29 -12.78 -8.89 -9.12
CA ASP A 29 -13.61 -10.07 -8.95
C ASP A 29 -13.37 -11.09 -10.08
N LEU A 30 -13.17 -10.64 -11.31
CA LEU A 30 -12.77 -11.51 -12.42
C LEU A 30 -11.41 -12.16 -12.16
N LEU A 31 -10.45 -11.41 -11.62
CA LEU A 31 -9.15 -11.94 -11.22
C LEU A 31 -9.30 -13.00 -10.12
N ILE A 32 -10.12 -12.73 -9.09
CA ILE A 32 -10.39 -13.66 -7.99
C ILE A 32 -10.98 -14.95 -8.53
N HIS A 33 -12.00 -14.89 -9.38
CA HIS A 33 -12.59 -16.07 -10.00
C HIS A 33 -11.56 -16.87 -10.82
N THR A 34 -10.65 -16.18 -11.48
CA THR A 34 -9.58 -16.83 -12.24
C THR A 34 -8.62 -17.57 -11.31
N LEU A 35 -8.20 -16.95 -10.23
CA LEU A 35 -7.28 -17.53 -9.23
C LEU A 35 -7.93 -18.72 -8.50
N ASP A 36 -9.21 -18.64 -8.17
CA ASP A 36 -9.97 -19.71 -7.52
C ASP A 36 -9.99 -21.00 -8.37
N ARG A 37 -10.09 -20.87 -9.69
CA ARG A 37 -9.99 -22.02 -10.62
C ARG A 37 -8.64 -22.74 -10.55
N PHE A 38 -7.60 -22.08 -10.06
CA PHE A 38 -6.28 -22.66 -9.79
C PHE A 38 -6.07 -23.01 -8.32
N ALA A 39 -7.15 -23.05 -7.53
CA ALA A 39 -7.13 -23.33 -6.09
C ALA A 39 -6.22 -22.36 -5.30
N VAL A 40 -6.13 -21.10 -5.74
CA VAL A 40 -5.41 -20.04 -5.04
C VAL A 40 -6.39 -19.29 -4.14
N SER A 41 -6.14 -19.33 -2.84
CA SER A 41 -6.93 -18.55 -1.86
C SER A 41 -6.56 -17.07 -1.95
N VAL A 42 -7.56 -16.22 -2.13
CA VAL A 42 -7.38 -14.76 -2.18
C VAL A 42 -7.82 -14.14 -0.87
N TYR A 43 -6.98 -13.31 -0.30
CA TYR A 43 -7.26 -12.53 0.89
C TYR A 43 -7.29 -11.04 0.54
N ARG A 44 -8.34 -10.34 0.99
CA ARG A 44 -8.44 -8.89 0.84
C ARG A 44 -8.09 -8.22 2.17
N PRO A 45 -7.39 -7.09 2.16
CA PRO A 45 -7.14 -6.30 3.37
C PRO A 45 -8.44 -5.73 3.92
N ASN A 46 -8.42 -5.31 5.18
CA ASN A 46 -9.54 -4.59 5.77
C ASN A 46 -9.69 -3.22 5.10
N THR A 47 -10.93 -2.81 4.89
CA THR A 47 -11.23 -1.45 4.46
C THR A 47 -10.91 -0.48 5.58
N LEU A 48 -10.10 0.53 5.29
CA LEU A 48 -9.80 1.65 6.18
C LEU A 48 -10.36 2.95 5.59
N ASN A 49 -10.56 3.92 6.46
CA ASN A 49 -10.90 5.27 6.03
C ASN A 49 -9.63 6.01 5.59
N PHE A 50 -9.37 6.02 4.29
CA PHE A 50 -8.20 6.68 3.70
C PHE A 50 -8.24 8.21 3.75
N ASN A 51 -9.34 8.80 4.21
CA ASN A 51 -9.45 10.24 4.42
C ASN A 51 -8.97 10.68 5.81
N GLU A 52 -8.60 9.73 6.68
CA GLU A 52 -8.06 10.07 7.99
C GLU A 52 -6.61 10.54 7.89
N ILE A 53 -6.33 11.65 8.56
CA ILE A 53 -4.96 12.15 8.66
C ILE A 53 -4.17 11.25 9.59
N VAL A 54 -3.10 10.67 9.05
CA VAL A 54 -2.11 9.95 9.86
C VAL A 54 -1.13 10.94 10.44
N SER A 55 -0.98 10.92 11.75
CA SER A 55 -0.04 11.79 12.48
C SER A 55 0.99 10.97 13.22
N THR A 56 2.24 11.37 13.10
CA THR A 56 3.35 10.90 13.91
C THR A 56 3.87 12.06 14.77
N ASN A 57 4.93 11.84 15.52
CA ASN A 57 5.58 12.92 16.26
C ASN A 57 6.31 13.92 15.35
N ASP A 58 6.67 13.51 14.15
CA ASP A 58 7.56 14.27 13.27
C ASP A 58 6.82 14.87 12.07
N TRP A 59 5.71 14.26 11.62
CA TRP A 59 5.00 14.68 10.42
C TRP A 59 3.53 14.23 10.40
N LYS A 60 2.78 14.77 9.44
CA LYS A 60 1.39 14.39 9.15
C LYS A 60 1.26 14.15 7.66
N THR A 61 0.41 13.20 7.29
CA THR A 61 0.03 12.94 5.90
C THR A 61 -1.46 12.69 5.80
N ASP A 62 -2.03 13.04 4.67
CA ASP A 62 -3.39 12.68 4.27
C ASP A 62 -3.34 11.48 3.31
N GLY A 63 -4.21 10.54 3.55
CA GLY A 63 -4.32 9.34 2.75
C GLY A 63 -3.24 8.30 3.02
N GLN A 64 -3.53 7.10 2.56
CA GLN A 64 -2.64 5.96 2.55
C GLN A 64 -2.85 5.27 1.21
N TYR A 65 -1.82 5.24 0.38
CA TYR A 65 -1.91 4.66 -0.94
C TYR A 65 -1.65 3.16 -0.89
N ALA A 66 -2.60 2.37 -0.39
CA ALA A 66 -2.47 0.91 -0.29
C ALA A 66 -2.67 0.20 -1.65
N TYR A 67 -2.13 0.74 -2.69
CA TYR A 67 -2.34 0.27 -4.05
C TYR A 67 -1.43 -0.89 -4.45
N CYS A 68 -0.22 -0.95 -3.91
CA CYS A 68 0.79 -1.93 -4.29
C CYS A 68 1.34 -2.69 -3.09
N PRO A 69 0.63 -3.68 -2.53
CA PRO A 69 1.10 -4.44 -1.36
C PRO A 69 2.42 -5.18 -1.61
N ARG A 70 2.75 -5.51 -2.85
CA ARG A 70 4.03 -6.13 -3.24
C ARG A 70 5.25 -5.25 -2.94
N ASP A 71 5.07 -3.93 -2.83
CA ASP A 71 6.16 -2.99 -2.54
C ASP A 71 6.51 -3.03 -1.05
N THR A 72 5.53 -3.37 -0.21
CA THR A 72 5.67 -3.40 1.24
C THR A 72 6.03 -4.78 1.78
N HIS A 73 5.93 -5.82 0.97
CA HIS A 73 6.13 -7.19 1.43
C HIS A 73 6.91 -8.03 0.42
N LEU A 74 7.90 -8.76 0.93
CA LEU A 74 8.65 -9.76 0.20
C LEU A 74 8.42 -11.13 0.85
N VAL A 75 8.05 -12.14 0.06
CA VAL A 75 7.84 -13.50 0.53
C VAL A 75 8.97 -14.40 0.04
N ILE A 76 9.62 -15.10 0.98
CA ILE A 76 10.66 -16.07 0.70
C ILE A 76 10.34 -17.37 1.45
N GLY A 77 9.84 -18.38 0.74
CA GLY A 77 9.38 -19.62 1.36
C GLY A 77 8.24 -19.35 2.36
N ASP A 78 8.46 -19.67 3.61
CA ASP A 78 7.53 -19.45 4.73
C ASP A 78 7.73 -18.11 5.46
N MET A 79 8.65 -17.28 4.98
CA MET A 79 8.97 -16.00 5.60
C MET A 79 8.42 -14.84 4.82
N VAL A 80 7.72 -13.94 5.51
CA VAL A 80 7.27 -12.65 4.99
C VAL A 80 8.11 -11.54 5.61
N ILE A 81 8.73 -10.73 4.78
CA ILE A 81 9.53 -9.57 5.18
C ILE A 81 8.72 -8.32 4.85
N GLU A 82 8.37 -7.56 5.88
CA GLU A 82 7.76 -6.24 5.74
C GLU A 82 8.85 -5.20 5.55
N ALA A 83 8.82 -4.49 4.42
CA ALA A 83 9.76 -3.43 4.09
C ALA A 83 9.19 -2.05 4.49
N PRO A 84 10.01 -1.15 5.03
CA PRO A 84 9.60 0.23 5.26
C PRO A 84 9.50 0.96 3.93
N MET A 85 8.46 1.79 3.81
CA MET A 85 8.30 2.66 2.66
C MET A 85 8.99 4.01 2.91
N THR A 86 9.50 4.61 1.84
CA THR A 86 10.26 5.87 1.91
C THR A 86 9.36 7.10 1.93
N THR A 87 8.14 7.01 1.39
CA THR A 87 7.18 8.11 1.39
C THR A 87 6.30 8.07 2.64
N ARG A 88 5.93 9.24 3.15
CA ARG A 88 5.09 9.37 4.36
C ARG A 88 3.73 8.72 4.16
N ALA A 89 3.08 9.00 3.04
CA ALA A 89 1.76 8.47 2.72
C ALA A 89 1.73 6.94 2.71
N ARG A 90 2.87 6.29 2.40
CA ARG A 90 2.98 4.84 2.29
C ARG A 90 3.57 4.15 3.52
N GLN A 91 4.10 4.90 4.48
CA GLN A 91 4.84 4.32 5.60
C GLN A 91 4.00 3.40 6.49
N HIS A 92 2.69 3.60 6.51
CA HIS A 92 1.74 2.82 7.30
C HIS A 92 0.90 1.82 6.49
N GLU A 93 1.17 1.64 5.20
CA GLU A 93 0.39 0.74 4.35
C GLU A 93 0.35 -0.71 4.86
N ALA A 94 1.41 -1.18 5.50
CA ALA A 94 1.47 -2.53 6.04
C ALA A 94 0.37 -2.82 7.09
N VAL A 95 -0.17 -1.81 7.76
CA VAL A 95 -1.28 -1.95 8.74
C VAL A 95 -2.53 -2.53 8.09
N LEU A 96 -2.77 -2.26 6.81
CA LEU A 96 -3.91 -2.79 6.06
C LEU A 96 -3.90 -4.31 5.99
N LEU A 97 -2.72 -4.92 6.02
CA LEU A 97 -2.53 -6.36 5.93
C LEU A 97 -2.45 -7.03 7.31
N ASP A 98 -2.71 -6.31 8.41
CA ASP A 98 -2.56 -6.86 9.78
C ASP A 98 -3.40 -8.11 10.02
N THR A 99 -4.63 -8.15 9.50
CA THR A 99 -5.50 -9.33 9.62
C THR A 99 -4.93 -10.53 8.86
N ILE A 100 -4.43 -10.30 7.66
CA ILE A 100 -3.79 -11.33 6.82
C ILE A 100 -2.50 -11.79 7.49
N ARG A 101 -1.71 -10.86 8.01
CA ARG A 101 -0.49 -11.14 8.77
C ARG A 101 -0.75 -12.07 9.95
N ARG A 102 -1.75 -11.74 10.76
CA ARG A 102 -2.12 -12.56 11.92
C ARG A 102 -2.56 -13.96 11.52
N GLN A 103 -3.26 -14.10 10.41
CA GLN A 103 -3.64 -15.41 9.90
C GLN A 103 -2.41 -16.19 9.39
N ALA A 104 -1.55 -15.56 8.60
CA ALA A 104 -0.34 -16.20 8.11
C ALA A 104 0.57 -16.71 9.25
N ILE A 105 0.73 -15.92 10.31
CA ILE A 105 1.49 -16.34 11.50
C ILE A 105 0.85 -17.56 12.19
N ARG A 106 -0.48 -17.59 12.33
CA ARG A 106 -1.20 -18.75 12.88
C ARG A 106 -1.02 -20.00 12.04
N ASP A 107 -0.90 -19.83 10.73
CA ASP A 107 -0.70 -20.91 9.77
C ASP A 107 0.79 -21.33 9.65
N GLY A 108 1.66 -20.74 10.48
CA GLY A 108 3.06 -21.11 10.60
C GLY A 108 4.06 -20.24 9.82
N ALA A 109 3.61 -19.18 9.17
CA ALA A 109 4.52 -18.26 8.51
C ALA A 109 5.34 -17.46 9.53
N ARG A 110 6.59 -17.17 9.17
CA ARG A 110 7.45 -16.25 9.89
C ARG A 110 7.29 -14.85 9.34
N TRP A 111 7.05 -13.87 10.21
CA TRP A 111 6.93 -12.48 9.83
C TRP A 111 8.03 -11.63 10.45
N VAL A 112 8.75 -10.92 9.62
CA VAL A 112 9.85 -10.05 10.05
C VAL A 112 9.58 -8.64 9.51
N SER A 113 9.50 -7.66 10.40
CA SER A 113 9.43 -6.26 10.02
C SER A 113 10.83 -5.66 10.00
N ALA A 114 11.23 -5.10 8.87
CA ALA A 114 12.49 -4.37 8.79
C ALA A 114 12.40 -3.08 9.65
N PRO A 115 13.52 -2.63 10.25
CA PRO A 115 13.55 -1.39 11.00
C PRO A 115 13.08 -0.22 10.16
N ARG A 116 12.10 0.55 10.66
CA ARG A 116 11.60 1.74 9.98
C ARG A 116 12.53 2.91 10.25
N PRO A 117 13.13 3.52 9.23
CA PRO A 117 13.89 4.75 9.41
C PRO A 117 12.96 5.88 9.85
N ARG A 118 13.48 6.80 10.65
CA ARG A 118 12.77 8.02 10.99
C ARG A 118 12.79 8.94 9.78
N LEU A 119 11.62 9.29 9.26
CA LEU A 119 11.48 10.27 8.19
C LEU A 119 11.37 11.68 8.80
N LEU A 120 12.27 12.56 8.46
CA LEU A 120 12.25 13.96 8.87
C LEU A 120 11.62 14.82 7.78
N ASP A 121 11.09 16.00 8.16
CA ASP A 121 10.51 16.94 7.20
C ASP A 121 11.51 17.39 6.12
N SER A 122 12.80 17.49 6.49
CA SER A 122 13.88 17.82 5.57
C SER A 122 14.28 16.70 4.60
N GLU A 123 13.83 15.49 4.85
CA GLU A 123 14.16 14.30 4.06
C GLU A 123 13.00 13.89 3.11
N ASN A 124 12.03 14.75 2.99
CA ASN A 124 10.84 14.53 2.18
C ASN A 124 11.15 14.74 0.69
N LEU A 125 12.20 14.08 0.23
CA LEU A 125 12.71 14.22 -1.14
C LEU A 125 11.84 13.51 -2.19
N VAL A 126 10.78 12.82 -1.79
CA VAL A 126 10.03 11.93 -2.70
C VAL A 126 8.57 12.36 -2.86
N GLU A 127 8.10 13.30 -2.07
CA GLU A 127 6.77 13.86 -2.24
C GLU A 127 6.84 15.13 -3.11
N GLY A 128 7.03 14.95 -4.40
CA GLY A 128 6.74 15.98 -5.40
C GLY A 128 7.84 17.03 -5.64
N GLU A 129 9.10 16.71 -5.51
CA GLU A 129 10.15 17.50 -6.13
C GLU A 129 10.52 16.96 -7.52
#